data_e4856e5d5ba36fccefba6dcbe5a02738
#
_entry.id   e4856e5d5ba36fccefba6dcbe5a02738
#
_cell.length_a   1.000
_cell.length_b   1.000
_cell.length_c   1.000
_cell.angle_alpha   90.00
_cell.angle_beta   90.00
_cell.angle_gamma   90.00
#
_symmetry.space_group_name_H-M   'P 1'
#
loop_
_entity.id
_entity.type
_entity.pdbx_description
1 polymer ?
#
loop_
_entity_poly.entity_id
_entity_poly.type
_entity_poly.pdbx_seq_one_letter_code
_entity_poly.pdbx_strand_id
1 'polypeptide(L)'
;MKQVLTSLTNFFKDKAKANFWLYTLPIQLVGWCTLPIMAYNGDWNYLWLGLITYFLFGCIGMAIGLHRYWGHAAFEMPKWKERFMTTCSVFNGYGAIFPWVMIHTNGHHKNADQEGDPHSPLQGFFHAFLTWHREQKYFDEHKIIPDETRSIN
;
A
#
# COMPACT_ATOMS: atom_id res chain seq x y z
N MET A 1 -21.60 3.78 -28.52
CA MET A 1 -20.50 4.75 -28.35
C MET A 1 -20.65 5.61 -27.10
N LYS A 2 -21.77 6.30 -26.84
CA LYS A 2 -21.99 7.11 -25.62
C LYS A 2 -21.83 6.31 -24.30
N GLN A 3 -22.38 5.10 -24.21
CA GLN A 3 -22.25 4.26 -23.00
C GLN A 3 -20.80 3.86 -22.68
N VAL A 4 -20.01 3.54 -23.71
CA VAL A 4 -18.58 3.19 -23.54
C VAL A 4 -17.80 4.42 -23.04
N LEU A 5 -18.08 5.59 -23.61
CA LEU A 5 -17.43 6.84 -23.20
C LEU A 5 -17.77 7.20 -21.74
N THR A 6 -19.04 7.04 -21.35
CA THR A 6 -19.48 7.26 -19.96
C THR A 6 -18.84 6.26 -19.01
N SER A 7 -18.69 5.00 -19.41
CA SER A 7 -18.02 3.97 -18.60
C SER A 7 -16.53 4.28 -18.41
N LEU A 8 -15.84 4.71 -19.46
CA LEU A 8 -14.44 5.11 -19.39
C LEU A 8 -14.24 6.35 -18.51
N THR A 9 -15.10 7.37 -18.68
CA THR A 9 -15.01 8.57 -17.82
C THR A 9 -15.26 8.26 -16.37
N ASN A 10 -16.20 7.37 -16.04
CA ASN A 10 -16.43 6.94 -14.66
C ASN A 10 -15.27 6.12 -14.09
N PHE A 11 -14.63 5.27 -14.92
CA PHE A 11 -13.43 4.54 -14.53
C PHE A 11 -12.29 5.47 -14.10
N PHE A 12 -12.01 6.51 -14.89
CA PHE A 12 -10.94 7.46 -14.58
C PHE A 12 -11.30 8.46 -13.47
N LYS A 13 -12.58 8.65 -13.16
CA LYS A 13 -13.01 9.43 -11.99
C LYS A 13 -12.71 8.71 -10.67
N ASP A 14 -12.80 7.40 -10.66
CA ASP A 14 -12.41 6.56 -9.52
C ASP A 14 -10.89 6.34 -9.57
N LYS A 15 -10.14 7.23 -8.91
CA LYS A 15 -8.67 7.22 -8.92
C LYS A 15 -8.09 5.94 -8.32
N ALA A 16 -8.69 5.41 -7.26
CA ALA A 16 -8.21 4.18 -6.62
C ALA A 16 -8.35 3.00 -7.57
N LYS A 17 -9.50 2.87 -8.23
CA LYS A 17 -9.76 1.84 -9.23
C LYS A 17 -8.85 1.96 -10.44
N ALA A 18 -8.68 3.18 -10.97
CA ALA A 18 -7.77 3.41 -12.09
C ALA A 18 -6.32 3.05 -11.73
N ASN A 19 -5.83 3.48 -10.58
CA ASN A 19 -4.50 3.14 -10.10
C ASN A 19 -4.31 1.62 -9.93
N PHE A 20 -5.30 0.93 -9.36
CA PHE A 20 -5.23 -0.51 -9.20
C PHE A 20 -5.05 -1.22 -10.55
N TRP A 21 -5.92 -0.95 -11.51
CA TRP A 21 -5.92 -1.65 -12.80
C TRP A 21 -4.77 -1.26 -13.73
N LEU A 22 -4.31 0.01 -13.68
CA LEU A 22 -3.29 0.53 -14.59
C LEU A 22 -1.87 0.37 -14.07
N TYR A 23 -1.67 0.33 -12.75
CA TYR A 23 -0.34 0.30 -12.15
C TYR A 23 -0.16 -0.87 -11.19
N THR A 24 -0.99 -0.97 -10.14
CA THR A 24 -0.74 -1.92 -9.05
C THR A 24 -0.79 -3.37 -9.53
N LEU A 25 -1.86 -3.77 -10.18
CA LEU A 25 -2.03 -5.14 -10.67
C LEU A 25 -1.02 -5.52 -11.76
N PRO A 26 -0.77 -4.70 -12.81
CA PRO A 26 0.25 -5.01 -13.81
C PRO A 26 1.65 -5.18 -13.22
N ILE A 27 2.07 -4.30 -12.30
CA ILE A 27 3.38 -4.42 -11.64
C ILE A 27 3.48 -5.72 -10.83
N GLN A 28 2.45 -6.07 -10.08
CA GLN A 28 2.41 -7.32 -9.33
C GLN A 28 2.45 -8.55 -10.24
N LEU A 29 1.68 -8.55 -11.33
CA LEU A 29 1.68 -9.65 -12.30
C LEU A 29 3.06 -9.83 -12.95
N VAL A 30 3.72 -8.73 -13.33
CA VAL A 30 5.10 -8.78 -13.83
C VAL A 30 6.02 -9.40 -12.79
N GLY A 31 5.94 -8.96 -11.52
CA GLY A 31 6.73 -9.53 -10.44
C GLY A 31 6.51 -11.02 -10.24
N TRP A 32 5.25 -11.47 -10.18
CA TRP A 32 4.90 -12.88 -9.99
C TRP A 32 5.31 -13.76 -11.18
N CYS A 33 5.22 -13.25 -12.41
CA CYS A 33 5.64 -13.99 -13.61
C CYS A 33 7.17 -14.03 -13.76
N THR A 34 7.87 -12.97 -13.31
CA THR A 34 9.32 -12.89 -13.44
C THR A 34 10.04 -13.92 -12.56
N LEU A 35 9.58 -14.15 -11.33
CA LEU A 35 10.22 -15.08 -10.39
C LEU A 35 10.37 -16.53 -10.95
N PRO A 36 9.31 -17.18 -11.44
CA PRO A 36 9.46 -18.52 -12.03
C PRO A 36 10.31 -18.53 -13.31
N ILE A 37 10.28 -17.47 -14.11
CA ILE A 37 11.12 -17.36 -15.31
C ILE A 37 12.60 -17.28 -14.91
N MET A 38 12.94 -16.46 -13.93
CA MET A 38 14.29 -16.34 -13.38
C MET A 38 14.77 -17.67 -12.80
N ALA A 39 13.93 -18.36 -12.04
CA ALA A 39 14.25 -19.67 -11.48
C ALA A 39 14.50 -20.71 -12.60
N TYR A 40 13.67 -20.72 -13.64
CA TYR A 40 13.84 -21.62 -14.80
C TYR A 40 15.13 -21.34 -15.57
N ASN A 41 15.51 -20.08 -15.74
CA ASN A 41 16.75 -19.69 -16.44
C ASN A 41 18.02 -19.85 -15.59
N GLY A 42 17.90 -20.15 -14.31
CA GLY A 42 19.05 -20.22 -13.39
C GLY A 42 19.66 -18.85 -13.04
N ASP A 43 18.90 -17.77 -13.17
CA ASP A 43 19.35 -16.38 -12.91
C ASP A 43 19.37 -16.06 -11.41
N TRP A 44 20.01 -16.91 -10.64
CA TRP A 44 20.03 -16.83 -9.16
C TRP A 44 20.68 -15.57 -8.62
N ASN A 45 21.52 -14.88 -9.40
CA ASN A 45 22.15 -13.62 -8.99
C ASN A 45 21.14 -12.51 -8.71
N TYR A 46 20.01 -12.51 -9.41
CA TYR A 46 18.92 -11.52 -9.17
C TYR A 46 18.08 -11.83 -7.93
N LEU A 47 18.14 -13.08 -7.43
CA LEU A 47 17.47 -13.45 -6.18
C LEU A 47 18.00 -12.61 -4.99
N TRP A 48 19.30 -12.39 -4.93
CA TRP A 48 19.90 -11.56 -3.88
C TRP A 48 19.43 -10.12 -3.94
N LEU A 49 19.31 -9.55 -5.13
CA LEU A 49 18.75 -8.20 -5.30
C LEU A 49 17.29 -8.18 -4.82
N GLY A 50 16.50 -9.19 -5.16
CA GLY A 50 15.13 -9.35 -4.68
C GLY A 50 15.04 -9.44 -3.16
N LEU A 51 15.91 -10.22 -2.53
CA LEU A 51 15.96 -10.35 -1.07
C LEU A 51 16.37 -9.04 -0.38
N ILE A 52 17.35 -8.33 -0.93
CA ILE A 52 17.78 -7.03 -0.40
C ILE A 52 16.67 -6.00 -0.52
N THR A 53 16.02 -5.90 -1.67
CA THR A 53 14.91 -4.96 -1.88
C THR A 53 13.70 -5.31 -1.03
N TYR A 54 13.37 -6.59 -0.88
CA TYR A 54 12.34 -7.05 0.05
C TYR A 54 12.65 -6.67 1.50
N PHE A 55 13.89 -6.87 1.94
CA PHE A 55 14.29 -6.49 3.29
C PHE A 55 14.20 -4.98 3.50
N LEU A 56 14.72 -4.18 2.57
CA LEU A 56 14.72 -2.72 2.69
C LEU A 56 13.30 -2.15 2.61
N PHE A 57 12.53 -2.54 1.63
CA PHE A 57 11.23 -1.91 1.37
C PHE A 57 10.06 -2.63 2.03
N GLY A 58 10.08 -3.96 2.09
CA GLY A 58 9.08 -4.75 2.77
C GLY A 58 9.25 -4.75 4.30
N CYS A 59 10.43 -5.14 4.78
CA CYS A 59 10.64 -5.24 6.23
C CYS A 59 10.89 -3.86 6.87
N ILE A 60 11.90 -3.11 6.41
CA ILE A 60 12.21 -1.81 7.01
C ILE A 60 11.15 -0.76 6.62
N GLY A 61 10.81 -0.66 5.33
CA GLY A 61 9.88 0.34 4.84
C GLY A 61 8.44 0.10 5.28
N MET A 62 7.91 -1.11 5.06
CA MET A 62 6.51 -1.41 5.37
C MET A 62 6.31 -1.78 6.84
N ALA A 63 6.93 -2.87 7.31
CA ALA A 63 6.63 -3.42 8.61
C ALA A 63 7.12 -2.52 9.76
N ILE A 64 8.31 -1.95 9.65
CA ILE A 64 8.86 -1.07 10.69
C ILE A 64 8.45 0.37 10.45
N GLY A 65 8.64 0.88 9.23
CA GLY A 65 8.38 2.27 8.89
C GLY A 65 6.91 2.63 8.89
N LEU A 66 6.14 2.16 7.90
CA LEU A 66 4.73 2.53 7.79
C LEU A 66 3.92 2.05 8.98
N HIS A 67 4.06 0.76 9.33
CA HIS A 67 3.23 0.15 10.35
C HIS A 67 3.61 0.61 11.76
N ARG A 68 4.83 0.30 12.22
CA ARG A 68 5.18 0.52 13.63
C ARG A 68 5.55 1.96 13.95
N TYR A 69 6.32 2.63 13.09
CA TYR A 69 6.77 3.99 13.38
C TYR A 69 5.69 5.03 13.06
N TRP A 70 5.23 5.10 11.81
CA TRP A 70 4.24 6.09 11.39
C TRP A 70 2.82 5.74 11.84
N GLY A 71 2.41 4.46 11.77
CA GLY A 71 1.08 4.01 12.15
C GLY A 71 0.84 3.97 13.65
N HIS A 72 1.76 3.40 14.39
CA HIS A 72 1.59 3.17 15.82
C HIS A 72 2.43 4.07 16.73
N ALA A 73 3.32 4.90 16.20
CA ALA A 73 4.26 5.71 16.99
C ALA A 73 4.98 4.86 18.07
N ALA A 74 5.35 3.61 17.74
CA ALA A 74 5.78 2.61 18.72
C ALA A 74 7.14 2.91 19.34
N PHE A 75 7.95 3.77 18.71
CA PHE A 75 9.27 4.15 19.18
C PHE A 75 9.72 5.47 18.56
N GLU A 76 10.73 6.07 19.15
CA GLU A 76 11.41 7.26 18.66
C GLU A 76 12.77 6.91 18.06
N MET A 77 13.26 7.74 17.13
CA MET A 77 14.57 7.56 16.53
C MET A 77 15.19 8.88 16.10
N PRO A 78 16.54 8.91 15.94
CA PRO A 78 17.23 10.08 15.40
C PRO A 78 16.78 10.40 13.96
N LYS A 79 16.75 11.69 13.59
CA LYS A 79 16.27 12.19 12.31
C LYS A 79 16.90 11.52 11.08
N TRP A 80 18.17 11.11 11.14
CA TRP A 80 18.80 10.45 10.01
C TRP A 80 18.24 9.03 9.77
N LYS A 81 17.91 8.27 10.84
CA LYS A 81 17.24 6.97 10.75
C LYS A 81 15.82 7.13 10.27
N GLU A 82 15.10 8.14 10.75
CA GLU A 82 13.76 8.48 10.29
C GLU A 82 13.74 8.76 8.79
N ARG A 83 14.68 9.59 8.28
CA ARG A 83 14.80 9.88 6.84
C ARG A 83 15.07 8.63 6.03
N PHE A 84 16.00 7.79 6.46
CA PHE A 84 16.32 6.52 5.79
C PHE A 84 15.10 5.60 5.74
N MET A 85 14.44 5.41 6.87
CA MET A 85 13.25 4.55 6.98
C MET A 85 12.07 5.11 6.17
N THR A 86 11.85 6.42 6.22
CA THR A 86 10.84 7.11 5.39
C THR A 86 11.10 6.87 3.90
N THR A 87 12.35 6.96 3.47
CA THR A 87 12.74 6.64 2.09
C THR A 87 12.37 5.20 1.74
N CYS A 88 12.73 4.23 2.59
CA CYS A 88 12.34 2.83 2.40
C CYS A 88 10.82 2.66 2.36
N SER A 89 10.09 3.40 3.20
CA SER A 89 8.62 3.39 3.24
C SER A 89 7.98 3.89 1.95
N VAL A 90 8.54 4.92 1.33
CA VAL A 90 8.03 5.44 0.05
C VAL A 90 8.27 4.45 -1.09
N PHE A 91 9.42 3.78 -1.09
CA PHE A 91 9.78 2.81 -2.13
C PHE A 91 9.11 1.44 -2.01
N ASN A 92 8.33 1.18 -0.97
CA ASN A 92 7.62 -0.09 -0.84
C ASN A 92 6.42 -0.26 -1.79
N GLY A 93 5.98 0.81 -2.46
CA GLY A 93 4.90 0.78 -3.45
C GLY A 93 3.48 0.94 -2.89
N TYR A 94 3.30 1.12 -1.58
CA TYR A 94 1.98 1.36 -0.96
C TYR A 94 1.50 2.82 -1.05
N GLY A 95 2.24 3.68 -1.74
CA GLY A 95 1.87 5.08 -1.94
C GLY A 95 2.38 6.01 -0.84
N ALA A 96 1.68 7.10 -0.62
CA ALA A 96 2.05 8.11 0.37
C ALA A 96 1.83 7.61 1.80
N ILE A 97 2.75 7.95 2.70
CA ILE A 97 2.77 7.50 4.10
C ILE A 97 1.48 7.88 4.81
N PHE A 98 1.08 9.15 4.70
CA PHE A 98 -0.04 9.68 5.46
C PHE A 98 -1.40 9.03 5.12
N PRO A 99 -1.84 8.94 3.85
CA PRO A 99 -3.05 8.21 3.50
C PRO A 99 -3.02 6.75 3.96
N TRP A 100 -1.88 6.08 3.83
CA TRP A 100 -1.74 4.70 4.27
C TRP A 100 -1.96 4.57 5.78
N VAL A 101 -1.26 5.39 6.57
CA VAL A 101 -1.39 5.40 8.05
C VAL A 101 -2.85 5.60 8.47
N MET A 102 -3.55 6.49 7.79
CA MET A 102 -4.94 6.79 8.16
C MET A 102 -5.90 5.66 7.83
N ILE A 103 -5.77 5.03 6.66
CA ILE A 103 -6.55 3.85 6.33
C ILE A 103 -6.25 2.73 7.32
N HIS A 104 -4.98 2.56 7.67
CA HIS A 104 -4.55 1.54 8.60
C HIS A 104 -5.08 1.76 10.02
N THR A 105 -4.95 2.97 10.56
CA THR A 105 -5.36 3.25 11.94
C THR A 105 -6.86 3.50 12.07
N ASN A 106 -7.46 4.29 11.21
CA ASN A 106 -8.87 4.67 11.30
C ASN A 106 -9.80 3.71 10.55
N GLY A 107 -9.33 3.07 9.49
CA GLY A 107 -10.09 2.06 8.77
C GLY A 107 -9.94 0.69 9.41
N HIS A 108 -8.74 0.10 9.31
CA HIS A 108 -8.49 -1.25 9.75
C HIS A 108 -8.52 -1.43 11.28
N HIS A 109 -7.63 -0.77 12.02
CA HIS A 109 -7.55 -0.99 13.48
C HIS A 109 -8.84 -0.66 14.23
N LYS A 110 -9.58 0.32 13.77
CA LYS A 110 -10.85 0.71 14.39
C LYS A 110 -11.97 -0.30 14.16
N ASN A 111 -11.92 -1.01 13.04
CA ASN A 111 -12.96 -1.92 12.58
C ASN A 111 -12.42 -3.32 12.26
N ALA A 112 -11.29 -3.71 12.85
CA ALA A 112 -10.57 -4.94 12.49
C ALA A 112 -11.52 -6.14 12.36
N ASP A 113 -11.49 -6.78 11.18
CA ASP A 113 -12.33 -7.93 10.81
C ASP A 113 -13.86 -7.70 10.89
N GLN A 114 -14.30 -6.44 10.90
CA GLN A 114 -15.71 -6.07 10.93
C GLN A 114 -16.14 -5.34 9.64
N GLU A 115 -17.43 -5.02 9.57
CA GLU A 115 -17.95 -4.11 8.54
C GLU A 115 -17.30 -2.72 8.71
N GLY A 116 -16.73 -2.20 7.62
CA GLY A 116 -15.97 -0.95 7.64
C GLY A 116 -14.45 -1.13 7.63
N ASP A 117 -13.92 -2.32 7.92
CA ASP A 117 -12.53 -2.64 7.68
C ASP A 117 -12.24 -2.72 6.17
N PRO A 118 -11.31 -1.88 5.64
CA PRO A 118 -10.99 -1.88 4.21
C PRO A 118 -10.58 -3.24 3.66
N HIS A 119 -9.90 -4.05 4.45
CA HIS A 119 -9.44 -5.39 4.05
C HIS A 119 -10.00 -6.50 4.92
N SER A 120 -11.25 -6.35 5.35
CA SER A 120 -11.96 -7.37 6.10
C SER A 120 -12.05 -8.70 5.35
N PRO A 121 -11.74 -9.83 5.99
CA PRO A 121 -11.94 -11.16 5.42
C PRO A 121 -13.42 -11.48 5.18
N LEU A 122 -14.36 -10.76 5.80
CA LEU A 122 -15.80 -10.90 5.56
C LEU A 122 -16.19 -10.58 4.11
N GLN A 123 -15.39 -9.78 3.40
CA GLN A 123 -15.59 -9.47 1.99
C GLN A 123 -14.94 -10.50 1.05
N GLY A 124 -14.34 -11.55 1.60
CA GLY A 124 -13.73 -12.66 0.88
C GLY A 124 -12.20 -12.49 0.69
N PHE A 125 -11.54 -13.62 0.45
CA PHE A 125 -10.08 -13.70 0.36
C PHE A 125 -9.46 -12.72 -0.66
N PHE A 126 -9.99 -12.70 -1.88
CA PHE A 126 -9.43 -11.83 -2.92
C PHE A 126 -9.60 -10.34 -2.61
N HIS A 127 -10.68 -9.97 -1.93
CA HIS A 127 -10.86 -8.61 -1.46
C HIS A 127 -9.81 -8.27 -0.41
N ALA A 128 -9.74 -9.02 0.65
CA ALA A 128 -8.83 -8.77 1.76
C ALA A 128 -7.36 -8.81 1.35
N PHE A 129 -6.99 -9.72 0.45
CA PHE A 129 -5.60 -9.89 0.00
C PHE A 129 -5.15 -8.89 -1.05
N LEU A 130 -6.01 -8.61 -2.06
CA LEU A 130 -5.55 -7.93 -3.28
C LEU A 130 -6.38 -6.72 -3.68
N THR A 131 -7.72 -6.79 -3.61
CA THR A 131 -8.54 -5.82 -4.33
C THR A 131 -9.11 -4.69 -3.48
N TRP A 132 -8.92 -4.69 -2.17
CA TRP A 132 -9.46 -3.68 -1.26
C TRP A 132 -9.07 -2.24 -1.62
N HIS A 133 -7.83 -2.03 -2.02
CA HIS A 133 -7.30 -0.71 -2.35
C HIS A 133 -7.77 -0.13 -3.69
N ARG A 134 -8.61 -0.86 -4.45
CA ARG A 134 -9.30 -0.34 -5.63
C ARG A 134 -10.54 0.49 -5.29
N GLU A 135 -11.00 0.47 -4.04
CA GLU A 135 -12.26 1.10 -3.65
C GLU A 135 -12.02 2.49 -3.09
N GLN A 136 -12.40 3.52 -3.88
CA GLN A 136 -12.23 4.93 -3.52
C GLN A 136 -12.91 5.30 -2.21
N LYS A 137 -14.01 4.61 -1.85
CA LYS A 137 -14.75 4.88 -0.60
C LYS A 137 -13.84 4.83 0.64
N TYR A 138 -12.93 3.88 0.73
CA TYR A 138 -12.02 3.76 1.87
C TYR A 138 -11.04 4.94 1.99
N PHE A 139 -10.71 5.58 0.87
CA PHE A 139 -9.86 6.76 0.86
C PHE A 139 -10.66 8.03 1.15
N ASP A 140 -11.94 8.07 0.77
CA ASP A 140 -12.81 9.23 0.95
C ASP A 140 -13.44 9.30 2.35
N GLU A 141 -13.87 8.17 2.92
CA GLU A 141 -14.46 8.07 4.26
C GLU A 141 -13.43 8.37 5.36
N HIS A 142 -12.16 8.07 5.09
CA HIS A 142 -11.04 8.35 6.00
C HIS A 142 -10.32 9.64 5.62
N LYS A 143 -11.01 10.59 4.99
CA LYS A 143 -10.49 11.95 4.76
C LYS A 143 -10.08 12.57 6.08
N ILE A 144 -8.82 12.81 6.16
CA ILE A 144 -8.13 13.31 7.31
C ILE A 144 -8.38 14.79 7.41
N ILE A 145 -8.93 15.19 8.52
CA ILE A 145 -8.60 16.49 9.09
C ILE A 145 -7.22 16.28 9.71
N PRO A 146 -6.16 16.93 9.21
CA PRO A 146 -4.88 16.89 9.87
C PRO A 146 -5.09 17.26 11.33
N ASP A 147 -4.69 16.39 12.24
CA ASP A 147 -4.61 16.78 13.63
C ASP A 147 -3.47 17.80 13.72
N GLU A 148 -3.84 19.08 13.77
CA GLU A 148 -2.89 20.19 13.89
C GLU A 148 -2.04 20.09 15.18
N THR A 149 -2.39 19.18 16.07
CA THR A 149 -1.67 18.96 17.32
C THR A 149 -0.44 18.05 17.17
N ARG A 150 -0.30 17.32 16.06
CA ARG A 150 0.96 16.65 15.72
C ARG A 150 1.92 17.62 15.04
N SER A 151 2.47 18.53 15.82
CA SER A 151 3.63 19.31 15.40
C SER A 151 4.77 18.33 15.07
N ILE A 152 5.20 18.34 13.83
CA ILE A 152 6.47 17.74 13.42
C ILE A 152 7.56 18.61 14.03
N ASN A 153 7.91 18.34 15.28
CA ASN A 153 9.04 18.96 15.96
C ASN A 153 10.35 18.31 15.48
#